data_bb0f845199112ecc7c9f5f8fde193f6a
#
_entry.id   bb0f845199112ecc7c9f5f8fde193f6a
#
_cell.length_a   1.000
_cell.length_b   1.000
_cell.length_c   1.000
_cell.angle_alpha   90.00
_cell.angle_beta   90.00
_cell.angle_gamma   90.00
#
_symmetry.space_group_name_H-M   'P 1'
#
loop_
_entity.id
_entity.type
_entity.pdbx_description
1 polymer ?
#
loop_
_entity_poly.entity_id
_entity_poly.type
_entity_poly.pdbx_seq_one_letter_code
_entity_poly.pdbx_strand_id
1 'polypeptide(L)'
;MAEKDHTEEPVAFAVRINIYHAAQDDPKKNTALRLSRRGFARIVTKIKFLPKRAIVLNPFSEIALSPADRERVEQFGIVGLDCSWEHAQKVMGEHVRGTSRCLPILIAGNPVNFGKLTKLTTAEAIAATLYITGFQQEAKTMLDIFPWGHTFFELNQKLLDSYVTAKDSTDIVEMQKELLTVQKREPAKCIFE
;
A
#
# COMPACT_ATOMS: atom_id res chain seq x y z
N MET A 1 -34.71 6.25 26.30
CA MET A 1 -33.45 6.91 25.83
C MET A 1 -33.05 6.20 24.55
N ALA A 2 -33.22 6.87 23.42
CA ALA A 2 -32.95 6.28 22.11
C ALA A 2 -31.48 6.45 21.81
N GLU A 3 -30.78 5.35 21.61
CA GLU A 3 -29.41 5.33 21.01
C GLU A 3 -29.52 5.89 19.61
N LYS A 4 -28.83 6.99 19.36
CA LYS A 4 -28.63 7.54 18.03
C LYS A 4 -27.65 6.62 17.30
N ASP A 5 -28.19 5.84 16.40
CA ASP A 5 -27.46 5.13 15.36
C ASP A 5 -26.77 6.19 14.46
N HIS A 6 -25.48 6.44 14.70
CA HIS A 6 -24.65 7.22 13.79
C HIS A 6 -24.30 6.34 12.60
N THR A 7 -25.21 6.25 11.66
CA THR A 7 -24.88 5.81 10.30
C THR A 7 -24.03 6.89 9.67
N GLU A 8 -22.69 6.79 9.88
CA GLU A 8 -21.73 7.57 9.10
C GLU A 8 -21.95 7.23 7.62
N GLU A 9 -22.26 8.24 6.82
CA GLU A 9 -22.33 8.09 5.37
C GLU A 9 -21.00 7.50 4.87
N PRO A 10 -21.04 6.53 3.93
CA PRO A 10 -19.83 5.93 3.41
C PRO A 10 -18.98 7.03 2.76
N VAL A 11 -17.77 7.27 3.30
CA VAL A 11 -16.81 8.19 2.71
C VAL A 11 -16.56 7.74 1.28
N ALA A 12 -17.03 8.53 0.32
CA ALA A 12 -16.81 8.24 -1.09
C ALA A 12 -15.31 8.41 -1.40
N PHE A 13 -14.61 7.30 -1.55
CA PHE A 13 -13.22 7.30 -1.97
C PHE A 13 -13.10 7.79 -3.42
N ALA A 14 -12.27 8.80 -3.66
CA ALA A 14 -12.00 9.28 -5.02
C ALA A 14 -11.26 8.22 -5.85
N VAL A 15 -10.41 7.41 -5.19
CA VAL A 15 -9.60 6.39 -5.85
C VAL A 15 -10.27 5.01 -5.82
N ARG A 16 -10.42 4.40 -7.00
CA ARG A 16 -10.91 3.02 -7.12
C ARG A 16 -9.81 2.02 -6.76
N ILE A 17 -10.09 1.14 -5.81
CA ILE A 17 -9.14 0.12 -5.36
C ILE A 17 -9.67 -1.26 -5.74
N ASN A 18 -8.88 -2.02 -6.50
CA ASN A 18 -9.16 -3.41 -6.83
C ASN A 18 -8.07 -4.29 -6.23
N ILE A 19 -8.44 -5.42 -5.66
CA ILE A 19 -7.48 -6.35 -5.08
C ILE A 19 -7.67 -7.72 -5.73
N TYR A 20 -6.64 -8.21 -6.42
CA TYR A 20 -6.61 -9.60 -6.84
C TYR A 20 -6.39 -10.48 -5.62
N HIS A 21 -7.31 -11.38 -5.35
CA HIS A 21 -7.26 -12.28 -4.21
C HIS A 21 -7.22 -13.73 -4.66
N ALA A 22 -6.12 -14.41 -4.34
CA ALA A 22 -5.87 -15.81 -4.72
C ALA A 22 -6.46 -16.84 -3.75
N ALA A 23 -7.15 -16.39 -2.68
CA ALA A 23 -7.77 -17.24 -1.65
C ALA A 23 -6.80 -18.22 -0.97
N GLN A 24 -5.56 -17.79 -0.71
CA GLN A 24 -4.50 -18.62 -0.12
C GLN A 24 -4.39 -18.46 1.40
N ASP A 25 -4.94 -17.38 1.97
CA ASP A 25 -4.80 -17.03 3.38
C ASP A 25 -6.08 -17.22 4.19
N ASP A 26 -5.94 -17.28 5.54
CA ASP A 26 -7.08 -17.32 6.47
C ASP A 26 -7.97 -16.07 6.29
N PRO A 27 -9.25 -16.23 5.90
CA PRO A 27 -10.16 -15.11 5.63
C PRO A 27 -10.38 -14.18 6.82
N LYS A 28 -10.16 -14.62 8.05
CA LYS A 28 -10.33 -13.82 9.27
C LYS A 28 -9.21 -12.83 9.48
N LYS A 29 -7.99 -13.18 9.04
CA LYS A 29 -6.77 -12.37 9.18
C LYS A 29 -6.44 -11.56 7.92
N ASN A 30 -7.12 -11.83 6.81
CA ASN A 30 -6.82 -11.24 5.53
C ASN A 30 -7.25 -9.77 5.46
N THR A 31 -6.28 -8.88 5.25
CA THR A 31 -6.50 -7.43 5.22
C THR A 31 -7.27 -6.99 3.97
N ALA A 32 -7.08 -7.64 2.83
CA ALA A 32 -7.78 -7.34 1.58
C ALA A 32 -9.30 -7.59 1.72
N LEU A 33 -9.67 -8.73 2.31
CA LEU A 33 -11.09 -9.04 2.56
C LEU A 33 -11.72 -8.08 3.56
N ARG A 34 -10.94 -7.60 4.56
CA ARG A 34 -11.43 -6.62 5.52
C ARG A 34 -11.67 -5.25 4.86
N LEU A 35 -10.77 -4.81 3.98
CA LEU A 35 -10.99 -3.60 3.17
C LEU A 35 -12.25 -3.70 2.31
N SER A 36 -12.45 -4.85 1.68
CA SER A 36 -13.64 -5.07 0.84
C SER A 36 -14.95 -5.04 1.63
N ARG A 37 -14.99 -5.69 2.81
CA ARG A 37 -16.19 -5.67 3.68
C ARG A 37 -16.55 -4.27 4.17
N ARG A 38 -15.59 -3.37 4.26
CA ARG A 38 -15.78 -1.97 4.64
C ARG A 38 -16.04 -1.05 3.44
N GLY A 39 -16.13 -1.60 2.23
CA GLY A 39 -16.42 -0.82 1.02
C GLY A 39 -15.24 -0.05 0.42
N PHE A 40 -14.02 -0.19 0.96
CA PHE A 40 -12.84 0.51 0.45
C PHE A 40 -12.25 -0.10 -0.80
N ALA A 41 -12.42 -1.41 -1.02
CA ALA A 41 -11.83 -2.11 -2.15
C ALA A 41 -12.78 -3.16 -2.74
N ARG A 42 -12.65 -3.41 -4.04
CA ARG A 42 -13.31 -4.50 -4.75
C ARG A 42 -12.38 -5.69 -4.86
N ILE A 43 -12.84 -6.87 -4.43
CA ILE A 43 -12.13 -8.14 -4.65
C ILE A 43 -12.35 -8.63 -6.08
N VAL A 44 -11.26 -9.04 -6.72
CA VAL A 44 -11.24 -9.62 -8.06
C VAL A 44 -10.52 -10.97 -8.00
N THR A 45 -11.19 -12.03 -8.40
CA THR A 45 -10.65 -13.41 -8.36
C THR A 45 -10.04 -13.88 -9.69
N LYS A 46 -10.24 -13.13 -10.76
CA LYS A 46 -9.71 -13.46 -12.09
C LYS A 46 -8.97 -12.26 -12.68
N ILE A 47 -7.72 -12.45 -13.05
CA ILE A 47 -6.81 -11.40 -13.57
C ILE A 47 -7.41 -10.64 -14.74
N LYS A 48 -8.14 -11.32 -15.63
CA LYS A 48 -8.78 -10.70 -16.82
C LYS A 48 -9.79 -9.60 -16.50
N PHE A 49 -10.29 -9.54 -15.26
CA PHE A 49 -11.22 -8.51 -14.79
C PHE A 49 -10.55 -7.34 -14.10
N LEU A 50 -9.23 -7.38 -13.93
CA LEU A 50 -8.49 -6.25 -13.40
C LEU A 50 -8.48 -5.07 -14.38
N PRO A 51 -8.48 -3.83 -13.87
CA PRO A 51 -8.41 -2.63 -14.71
C PRO A 51 -7.11 -2.58 -15.52
N LYS A 52 -7.21 -2.38 -16.82
CA LYS A 52 -6.07 -2.45 -17.76
C LYS A 52 -5.13 -1.24 -17.71
N ARG A 53 -5.51 -0.14 -17.07
CA ARG A 53 -4.76 1.12 -17.03
C ARG A 53 -4.38 1.57 -15.63
N ALA A 54 -4.82 0.85 -14.59
CA ALA A 54 -4.54 1.15 -13.20
C ALA A 54 -3.04 1.01 -12.86
N ILE A 55 -2.62 1.61 -11.75
CA ILE A 55 -1.34 1.30 -11.12
C ILE A 55 -1.46 -0.09 -10.49
N VAL A 56 -0.53 -0.97 -10.85
CA VAL A 56 -0.43 -2.33 -10.30
C VAL A 56 0.75 -2.38 -9.35
N LEU A 57 0.49 -2.69 -8.08
CA LEU A 57 1.53 -2.85 -7.07
C LEU A 57 2.25 -4.17 -7.30
N ASN A 58 3.43 -4.08 -7.89
CA ASN A 58 4.26 -5.20 -8.29
C ASN A 58 5.63 -5.10 -7.61
N PRO A 59 5.95 -6.00 -6.66
CA PRO A 59 7.22 -5.97 -5.96
C PRO A 59 8.44 -6.25 -6.87
N PHE A 60 8.20 -6.77 -8.07
CA PHE A 60 9.25 -7.06 -9.07
C PHE A 60 9.40 -5.94 -10.11
N SER A 61 8.67 -4.83 -9.99
CA SER A 61 8.82 -3.69 -10.88
C SER A 61 10.16 -2.99 -10.65
N GLU A 62 10.81 -2.58 -11.73
CA GLU A 62 12.02 -1.76 -11.68
C GLU A 62 11.72 -0.27 -11.49
N ILE A 63 10.45 0.12 -11.60
CA ILE A 63 10.01 1.51 -11.50
C ILE A 63 9.31 1.71 -10.16
N ALA A 64 9.87 2.58 -9.33
CA ALA A 64 9.27 2.94 -8.04
C ALA A 64 8.02 3.79 -8.22
N LEU A 65 7.02 3.59 -7.36
CA LEU A 65 5.87 4.46 -7.23
C LEU A 65 6.32 5.85 -6.78
N SER A 66 5.76 6.87 -7.40
CA SER A 66 6.09 8.27 -7.11
C SER A 66 4.85 9.17 -7.20
N PRO A 67 4.94 10.45 -6.77
CA PRO A 67 3.87 11.42 -6.95
C PRO A 67 3.46 11.64 -8.42
N ALA A 68 4.36 11.40 -9.38
CA ALA A 68 4.05 11.46 -10.80
C ALA A 68 2.96 10.46 -11.25
N ASP A 69 2.70 9.42 -10.46
CA ASP A 69 1.63 8.46 -10.73
C ASP A 69 0.23 8.94 -10.29
N ARG A 70 0.12 10.12 -9.64
CA ARG A 70 -1.12 10.67 -9.09
C ARG A 70 -2.28 10.67 -10.09
N GLU A 71 -2.08 11.27 -11.25
CA GLU A 71 -3.14 11.38 -12.27
C GLU A 71 -3.65 9.99 -12.69
N ARG A 72 -2.75 9.04 -12.85
CA ARG A 72 -3.10 7.66 -13.20
C ARG A 72 -3.87 6.95 -12.10
N VAL A 73 -3.47 7.15 -10.85
CA VAL A 73 -4.18 6.61 -9.67
C VAL A 73 -5.60 7.16 -9.60
N GLU A 74 -5.76 8.46 -9.79
CA GLU A 74 -7.06 9.13 -9.77
C GLU A 74 -7.99 8.63 -10.90
N GLN A 75 -7.48 8.56 -12.13
CA GLN A 75 -8.29 8.18 -13.29
C GLN A 75 -8.60 6.68 -13.36
N PHE A 76 -7.62 5.83 -13.06
CA PHE A 76 -7.72 4.38 -13.32
C PHE A 76 -7.66 3.52 -12.05
N GLY A 77 -7.29 4.10 -10.92
CA GLY A 77 -7.24 3.42 -9.63
C GLY A 77 -5.98 2.60 -9.40
N ILE A 78 -6.04 1.78 -8.35
CA ILE A 78 -4.97 0.94 -7.84
C ILE A 78 -5.37 -0.53 -7.94
N VAL A 79 -4.40 -1.39 -8.26
CA VAL A 79 -4.51 -2.85 -8.17
C VAL A 79 -3.50 -3.35 -7.15
N GLY A 80 -3.99 -3.89 -6.02
CA GLY A 80 -3.20 -4.65 -5.08
C GLY A 80 -3.21 -6.15 -5.43
N LEU A 81 -2.14 -6.86 -5.07
CA LEU A 81 -2.05 -8.31 -5.19
C LEU A 81 -2.03 -8.94 -3.80
N ASP A 82 -3.04 -9.73 -3.52
CA ASP A 82 -3.20 -10.47 -2.27
C ASP A 82 -3.00 -11.96 -2.53
N CYS A 83 -1.72 -12.35 -2.63
CA CYS A 83 -1.27 -13.69 -2.91
C CYS A 83 0.18 -13.90 -2.43
N SER A 84 0.63 -15.15 -2.36
CA SER A 84 2.03 -15.47 -2.06
C SER A 84 2.99 -14.89 -3.10
N TRP A 85 4.25 -14.66 -2.71
CA TRP A 85 5.29 -14.13 -3.60
C TRP A 85 5.49 -14.97 -4.86
N GLU A 86 5.47 -16.31 -4.72
CA GLU A 86 5.58 -17.24 -5.85
C GLU A 86 4.39 -17.08 -6.81
N HIS A 87 3.20 -16.93 -6.26
CA HIS A 87 2.00 -16.73 -7.06
C HIS A 87 2.00 -15.34 -7.72
N ALA A 88 2.45 -14.31 -7.01
CA ALA A 88 2.61 -12.96 -7.57
C ALA A 88 3.55 -12.95 -8.78
N GLN A 89 4.68 -13.65 -8.70
CA GLN A 89 5.62 -13.77 -9.82
C GLN A 89 4.98 -14.44 -11.04
N LYS A 90 4.25 -15.53 -10.82
CA LYS A 90 3.52 -16.23 -11.88
C LYS A 90 2.42 -15.33 -12.50
N VAL A 91 1.61 -14.70 -11.66
CA VAL A 91 0.52 -13.80 -12.07
C VAL A 91 1.06 -12.63 -12.89
N MET A 92 2.20 -12.04 -12.49
CA MET A 92 2.84 -10.96 -13.23
C MET A 92 3.37 -11.40 -14.59
N GLY A 93 3.84 -12.68 -14.71
CA GLY A 93 4.21 -13.28 -16.00
C GLY A 93 3.01 -13.56 -16.92
N GLU A 94 1.81 -13.73 -16.38
CA GLU A 94 0.56 -14.04 -17.10
C GLU A 94 -0.21 -12.78 -17.59
N HIS A 95 0.46 -11.67 -17.84
CA HIS A 95 -0.12 -10.46 -18.43
C HIS A 95 -1.13 -9.71 -17.54
N VAL A 96 -0.78 -9.40 -16.30
CA VAL A 96 -1.48 -8.34 -15.58
C VAL A 96 -1.32 -7.04 -16.35
N ARG A 97 -2.41 -6.59 -16.95
CA ARG A 97 -2.44 -5.33 -17.69
C ARG A 97 -2.50 -4.18 -16.68
N GLY A 98 -1.73 -3.15 -16.92
CA GLY A 98 -1.66 -1.97 -16.06
C GLY A 98 -0.23 -1.43 -16.03
N THR A 99 -0.03 -0.39 -15.25
CA THR A 99 1.29 0.22 -15.07
C THR A 99 1.91 -0.32 -13.77
N SER A 100 2.89 -1.21 -13.90
CA SER A 100 3.58 -1.79 -12.74
C SER A 100 4.41 -0.76 -12.01
N ARG A 101 4.31 -0.77 -10.67
CA ARG A 101 5.15 0.03 -9.75
C ARG A 101 5.50 -0.80 -8.53
N CYS A 102 6.76 -0.71 -8.10
CA CYS A 102 7.14 -1.18 -6.77
C CYS A 102 6.99 -0.05 -5.75
N LEU A 103 6.70 -0.40 -4.51
CA LEU A 103 6.71 0.58 -3.43
C LEU A 103 8.14 0.90 -3.01
N PRO A 104 8.43 2.15 -2.59
CA PRO A 104 9.69 2.46 -1.95
C PRO A 104 9.82 1.75 -0.60
N ILE A 105 11.01 1.83 0.00
CA ILE A 105 11.29 1.20 1.30
C ILE A 105 10.40 1.79 2.37
N LEU A 106 9.61 0.93 3.00
CA LEU A 106 8.72 1.27 4.12
C LEU A 106 8.78 0.16 5.18
N ILE A 107 8.48 0.52 6.41
CA ILE A 107 8.51 -0.34 7.59
C ILE A 107 7.10 -0.87 7.84
N ALA A 108 6.97 -2.17 8.03
CA ALA A 108 5.69 -2.78 8.36
C ALA A 108 5.25 -2.42 9.78
N GLY A 109 4.03 -1.91 9.93
CA GLY A 109 3.36 -1.63 11.20
C GLY A 109 2.40 -2.75 11.63
N ASN A 110 2.13 -3.72 10.75
CA ASN A 110 1.24 -4.83 11.04
C ASN A 110 1.84 -5.82 12.06
N PRO A 111 1.01 -6.49 12.88
CA PRO A 111 1.50 -7.34 13.99
C PRO A 111 2.37 -8.53 13.56
N VAL A 112 2.20 -9.03 12.32
CA VAL A 112 2.92 -10.22 11.83
C VAL A 112 4.34 -9.86 11.41
N ASN A 113 4.54 -8.68 10.84
CA ASN A 113 5.81 -8.24 10.28
C ASN A 113 6.31 -6.94 10.88
N PHE A 114 5.85 -6.56 12.06
CA PHE A 114 6.21 -5.32 12.74
C PHE A 114 7.71 -5.03 12.67
N GLY A 115 8.06 -3.83 12.25
CA GLY A 115 9.44 -3.35 12.14
C GLY A 115 10.24 -3.89 10.95
N LYS A 116 9.70 -4.85 10.18
CA LYS A 116 10.41 -5.39 9.01
C LYS A 116 10.25 -4.48 7.80
N LEU A 117 11.36 -4.24 7.11
CA LEU A 117 11.35 -3.50 5.85
C LEU A 117 10.63 -4.28 4.75
N THR A 118 9.86 -3.59 3.94
CA THR A 118 9.18 -4.09 2.74
C THR A 118 8.20 -5.27 2.93
N LYS A 119 7.93 -5.69 4.17
CA LYS A 119 6.99 -6.79 4.49
C LYS A 119 5.58 -6.26 4.78
N LEU A 120 5.11 -5.38 3.92
CA LEU A 120 3.80 -4.74 4.05
C LEU A 120 2.67 -5.73 3.78
N THR A 121 1.56 -5.53 4.49
CA THR A 121 0.27 -6.14 4.11
C THR A 121 -0.29 -5.44 2.88
N THR A 122 -1.27 -6.07 2.22
CA THR A 122 -1.99 -5.45 1.10
C THR A 122 -2.62 -4.11 1.50
N ALA A 123 -3.14 -3.98 2.72
CA ALA A 123 -3.70 -2.73 3.22
C ALA A 123 -2.64 -1.63 3.37
N GLU A 124 -1.48 -1.94 3.95
CA GLU A 124 -0.37 -0.99 4.08
C GLU A 124 0.18 -0.56 2.72
N ALA A 125 0.31 -1.51 1.79
CA ALA A 125 0.78 -1.22 0.45
C ALA A 125 -0.15 -0.25 -0.31
N ILE A 126 -1.45 -0.44 -0.20
CA ILE A 126 -2.44 0.46 -0.81
C ILE A 126 -2.44 1.82 -0.10
N ALA A 127 -2.36 1.86 1.23
CA ALA A 127 -2.28 3.11 1.99
C ALA A 127 -1.02 3.91 1.65
N ALA A 128 0.12 3.26 1.52
CA ALA A 128 1.36 3.90 1.06
C ALA A 128 1.19 4.51 -0.33
N THR A 129 0.54 3.78 -1.25
CA THR A 129 0.27 4.27 -2.60
C THR A 129 -0.59 5.52 -2.58
N LEU A 130 -1.70 5.49 -1.84
CA LEU A 130 -2.59 6.63 -1.67
C LEU A 130 -1.84 7.83 -1.08
N TYR A 131 -1.04 7.61 -0.02
CA TYR A 131 -0.30 8.68 0.64
C TYR A 131 0.71 9.36 -0.29
N ILE A 132 1.56 8.57 -0.95
CA ILE A 132 2.61 9.06 -1.86
C ILE A 132 2.01 9.80 -3.05
N THR A 133 0.87 9.35 -3.56
CA THR A 133 0.18 9.99 -4.69
C THR A 133 -0.78 11.11 -4.28
N GLY A 134 -0.73 11.57 -3.00
CA GLY A 134 -1.42 12.76 -2.51
C GLY A 134 -2.87 12.56 -2.05
N PHE A 135 -3.30 11.30 -1.82
CA PHE A 135 -4.60 10.95 -1.23
C PHE A 135 -4.43 10.55 0.25
N GLN A 136 -3.75 11.43 1.01
CA GLN A 136 -3.31 11.15 2.39
C GLN A 136 -4.47 10.90 3.35
N GLN A 137 -5.56 11.65 3.21
CA GLN A 137 -6.73 11.48 4.08
C GLN A 137 -7.38 10.11 3.87
N GLU A 138 -7.51 9.70 2.61
CA GLU A 138 -8.05 8.39 2.24
C GLU A 138 -7.17 7.25 2.75
N ALA A 139 -5.84 7.41 2.67
CA ALA A 139 -4.88 6.46 3.22
C ALA A 139 -5.08 6.25 4.72
N LYS A 140 -5.22 7.34 5.48
CA LYS A 140 -5.45 7.29 6.93
C LYS A 140 -6.80 6.65 7.25
N THR A 141 -7.88 7.14 6.67
CA THR A 141 -9.24 6.60 6.87
C THR A 141 -9.31 5.11 6.57
N MET A 142 -8.62 4.65 5.52
CA MET A 142 -8.59 3.24 5.16
C MET A 142 -7.87 2.38 6.21
N LEU A 143 -6.74 2.84 6.77
CA LEU A 143 -6.01 2.08 7.78
C LEU A 143 -6.61 2.18 9.17
N ASP A 144 -7.44 3.19 9.48
CA ASP A 144 -8.10 3.35 10.79
C ASP A 144 -9.03 2.18 11.15
N ILE A 145 -9.47 1.40 10.17
CA ILE A 145 -10.23 0.17 10.44
C ILE A 145 -9.40 -0.94 11.10
N PHE A 146 -8.08 -0.81 11.10
CA PHE A 146 -7.15 -1.75 11.73
C PHE A 146 -6.63 -1.17 13.05
N PRO A 147 -6.65 -1.91 14.16
CA PRO A 147 -6.15 -1.42 15.46
C PRO A 147 -4.67 -0.95 15.42
N TRP A 148 -3.91 -1.49 14.48
CA TRP A 148 -2.50 -1.17 14.27
C TRP A 148 -2.26 -0.15 13.13
N GLY A 149 -3.31 0.34 12.49
CA GLY A 149 -3.20 1.19 11.29
C GLY A 149 -2.41 2.48 11.52
N HIS A 150 -2.60 3.12 12.68
CA HIS A 150 -1.84 4.32 13.08
C HIS A 150 -0.34 4.05 13.18
N THR A 151 0.07 2.87 13.67
CA THR A 151 1.47 2.48 13.84
C THR A 151 2.23 2.48 12.50
N PHE A 152 1.57 2.11 11.40
CA PHE A 152 2.19 2.18 10.08
C PHE A 152 2.62 3.61 9.74
N PHE A 153 1.76 4.60 9.99
CA PHE A 153 2.10 6.00 9.72
C PHE A 153 3.16 6.53 10.69
N GLU A 154 3.08 6.20 11.98
CA GLU A 154 4.07 6.60 12.98
C GLU A 154 5.49 6.13 12.59
N LEU A 155 5.63 4.87 12.18
CA LEU A 155 6.90 4.31 11.76
C LEU A 155 7.43 4.91 10.45
N ASN A 156 6.54 5.34 9.57
CA ASN A 156 6.90 5.76 8.21
C ASN A 156 6.70 7.25 7.93
N GLN A 157 6.26 8.06 8.90
CA GLN A 157 5.91 9.46 8.65
C GLN A 157 7.00 10.22 7.90
N LYS A 158 8.24 10.16 8.39
CA LYS A 158 9.38 10.86 7.77
C LYS A 158 9.67 10.36 6.34
N LEU A 159 9.53 9.04 6.12
CA LEU A 159 9.73 8.43 4.80
C LEU A 159 8.64 8.86 3.83
N LEU A 160 7.39 8.74 4.23
CA LEU A 160 6.23 9.11 3.42
C LEU A 160 6.24 10.59 3.07
N ASP A 161 6.54 11.47 4.04
CA ASP A 161 6.63 12.92 3.79
C ASP A 161 7.78 13.26 2.84
N SER A 162 8.90 12.55 2.93
CA SER A 162 9.99 12.69 1.95
C SER A 162 9.54 12.23 0.56
N TYR A 163 8.93 11.05 0.43
CA TYR A 163 8.51 10.53 -0.88
C TYR A 163 7.46 11.39 -1.58
N VAL A 164 6.59 12.06 -0.84
CA VAL A 164 5.61 13.00 -1.41
C VAL A 164 6.27 14.19 -2.11
N THR A 165 7.51 14.55 -1.75
CA THR A 165 8.24 15.64 -2.39
C THR A 165 9.01 15.25 -3.65
N ALA A 166 9.10 13.94 -3.94
CA ALA A 166 9.79 13.44 -5.12
C ALA A 166 9.07 13.87 -6.41
N LYS A 167 9.83 14.17 -7.45
CA LYS A 167 9.28 14.50 -8.77
C LYS A 167 8.82 13.27 -9.51
N ASP A 168 9.62 12.21 -9.45
CA ASP A 168 9.41 10.97 -10.19
C ASP A 168 10.05 9.75 -9.50
N SER A 169 10.01 8.62 -10.19
CA SER A 169 10.60 7.35 -9.73
C SER A 169 12.12 7.43 -9.51
N THR A 170 12.83 8.27 -10.24
CA THR A 170 14.29 8.42 -10.11
C THR A 170 14.62 9.11 -8.80
N ASP A 171 13.92 10.20 -8.49
CA ASP A 171 14.08 10.89 -7.21
C ASP A 171 13.77 9.96 -6.02
N ILE A 172 12.75 9.12 -6.12
CA ILE A 172 12.43 8.10 -5.09
C ILE A 172 13.63 7.17 -4.86
N VAL A 173 14.26 6.68 -5.93
CA VAL A 173 15.42 5.78 -5.82
C VAL A 173 16.62 6.49 -5.20
N GLU A 174 16.85 7.74 -5.53
CA GLU A 174 17.94 8.54 -4.93
C GLU A 174 17.72 8.77 -3.43
N MET A 175 16.53 9.17 -3.04
CA MET A 175 16.14 9.33 -1.63
C MET A 175 16.36 8.02 -0.82
N GLN A 176 16.04 6.86 -1.40
CA GLN A 176 16.28 5.58 -0.75
C GLN A 176 17.76 5.25 -0.58
N LYS A 177 18.60 5.59 -1.56
CA LYS A 177 20.06 5.39 -1.49
C LYS A 177 20.66 6.21 -0.35
N GLU A 178 20.23 7.45 -0.19
CA GLU A 178 20.67 8.33 0.90
C GLU A 178 20.29 7.74 2.27
N LEU A 179 19.04 7.30 2.43
CA LEU A 179 18.55 6.66 3.67
C LEU A 179 19.37 5.42 4.05
N LEU A 180 19.63 4.54 3.08
CA LEU A 180 20.43 3.33 3.30
C LEU A 180 21.90 3.65 3.63
N THR A 181 22.42 4.77 3.12
CA THR A 181 23.78 5.21 3.38
C THR A 181 23.93 5.80 4.79
N VAL A 182 22.92 6.54 5.27
CA VAL A 182 22.88 7.10 6.62
C VAL A 182 22.79 5.98 7.65
N GLN A 183 21.95 4.98 7.46
CA GLN A 183 21.83 3.82 8.36
C GLN A 183 23.13 3.01 8.47
N LYS A 184 23.95 2.97 7.43
CA LYS A 184 25.28 2.32 7.47
C LYS A 184 26.33 3.15 8.24
N ARG A 185 26.12 4.45 8.37
CA ARG A 185 27.07 5.36 9.08
C ARG A 185 26.78 5.52 10.57
N GLU A 186 25.56 5.27 11.00
CA GLU A 186 25.20 5.20 12.42
C GLU A 186 25.17 3.73 12.85
N PRO A 187 26.21 3.22 13.56
CA PRO A 187 26.10 1.91 14.19
C PRO A 187 24.97 1.98 15.20
N ALA A 188 24.09 0.98 15.19
CA ALA A 188 22.95 0.87 16.07
C ALA A 188 23.39 1.18 17.52
N LYS A 189 23.03 2.35 18.03
CA LYS A 189 23.05 2.58 19.47
C LYS A 189 21.96 1.68 20.04
N CYS A 190 22.40 0.64 20.77
CA CYS A 190 21.50 -0.20 21.55
C CYS A 190 20.62 0.69 22.41
N ILE A 191 19.33 0.70 22.12
CA ILE A 191 18.30 1.22 23.01
C ILE A 191 17.98 0.07 23.97
N PHE A 192 18.86 -0.15 24.93
CA PHE A 192 18.60 -0.87 26.17
C PHE A 192 19.34 -0.13 27.29
N GLU A 193 18.67 0.81 27.88
CA GLU A 193 18.80 1.18 29.29
C GLU A 193 17.38 1.47 29.81
#